data_ecaed7cfcb2fa8718fb77212634f3b11
#
_entry.id   ecaed7cfcb2fa8718fb77212634f3b11
#
_cell.length_a   1.000
_cell.length_b   1.000
_cell.length_c   1.000
_cell.angle_alpha   90.00
_cell.angle_beta   90.00
_cell.angle_gamma   90.00
#
_symmetry.space_group_name_H-M   'P 1'
#
loop_
_entity.id
_entity.type
_entity.pdbx_description
1 polymer ?
#
loop_
_entity_poly.entity_id
_entity_poly.type
_entity_poly.pdbx_seq_one_letter_code
_entity_poly.pdbx_strand_id
1 'polypeptide(L)'
;MNEIKIPSILLLCVMMCITCKQDDSEGFIITAHRGASAVAPENTLIAYQKAIEMGADYAELDVRQTKDGAIVLMHDKTVHRTTGVKGFVWDFTLEELKQLEAGSWFGEGFRGEPVPTLEEVIRLVKGRMKLNIEVKISENEPGIAQKVVDIVRSEDFSKDCIITSFDMETVKTFNSIAPDLETGLIFEKEYRSDVFEGAWDILCSNFELVDAGFVQFAKESGKKIYVWTVNEREEMLRLIDLGVDGIITDMPDLLNSVLAEVQ
;
A
#
# COMPACT_ATOMS: atom_id res chain seq x y z
N MET A 1 -10.93 67.01 49.21
CA MET A 1 -11.58 65.87 48.50
C MET A 1 -10.63 65.40 47.46
N ASN A 2 -9.88 64.31 47.77
CA ASN A 2 -8.88 63.74 46.88
C ASN A 2 -9.46 62.48 46.24
N GLU A 3 -9.64 62.57 44.95
CA GLU A 3 -10.05 61.39 44.18
C GLU A 3 -8.84 60.43 43.95
N ILE A 4 -8.97 59.22 44.40
CA ILE A 4 -7.98 58.13 44.18
C ILE A 4 -8.28 57.47 42.83
N LYS A 5 -7.39 57.68 41.85
CA LYS A 5 -7.41 56.94 40.57
C LYS A 5 -6.84 55.58 40.73
N ILE A 6 -7.65 54.53 40.49
CA ILE A 6 -7.25 53.12 40.42
C ILE A 6 -6.73 52.85 39.00
N PRO A 7 -5.50 52.30 38.81
CA PRO A 7 -5.04 51.92 37.49
C PRO A 7 -5.67 50.60 37.05
N SER A 8 -6.24 50.62 35.84
CA SER A 8 -6.75 49.46 35.15
C SER A 8 -5.60 48.45 34.82
N ILE A 9 -5.59 47.34 35.50
CA ILE A 9 -4.70 46.21 35.16
C ILE A 9 -5.30 45.48 33.97
N LEU A 10 -4.63 45.62 32.81
CA LEU A 10 -4.94 44.91 31.59
C LEU A 10 -4.48 43.46 31.76
N LEU A 11 -5.42 42.55 32.03
CA LEU A 11 -5.15 41.09 32.14
C LEU A 11 -4.96 40.54 30.73
N LEU A 12 -3.69 40.40 30.31
CA LEU A 12 -3.33 39.75 29.04
C LEU A 12 -3.49 38.25 29.19
N CYS A 13 -4.64 37.72 28.77
CA CYS A 13 -4.85 36.26 28.65
C CYS A 13 -3.99 35.75 27.50
N VAL A 14 -2.81 35.22 27.81
CA VAL A 14 -2.02 34.43 26.87
C VAL A 14 -2.73 33.09 26.72
N MET A 15 -3.50 32.95 25.64
CA MET A 15 -4.06 31.68 25.21
C MET A 15 -2.91 30.81 24.71
N MET A 16 -2.36 29.98 25.58
CA MET A 16 -1.42 28.95 25.22
C MET A 16 -2.17 27.88 24.41
N CYS A 17 -2.13 28.01 23.07
CA CYS A 17 -2.53 26.92 22.19
C CYS A 17 -1.59 25.75 22.48
N ILE A 18 -2.03 24.84 23.35
CA ILE A 18 -1.47 23.50 23.41
C ILE A 18 -1.94 22.82 22.11
N THR A 19 -1.12 22.91 21.07
CA THR A 19 -1.23 21.95 19.97
C THR A 19 -0.91 20.60 20.57
N CYS A 20 -1.95 19.81 20.91
CA CYS A 20 -1.80 18.39 21.00
C CYS A 20 -1.23 17.95 19.63
N LYS A 21 0.07 17.70 19.54
CA LYS A 21 0.59 16.79 18.54
C LYS A 21 -0.13 15.47 18.86
N GLN A 22 -1.07 15.11 18.00
CA GLN A 22 -1.55 13.75 17.91
C GLN A 22 -0.28 12.94 17.62
N ASP A 23 0.05 12.05 18.50
CA ASP A 23 1.19 11.14 18.33
C ASP A 23 0.68 10.07 17.35
N ASP A 24 0.74 10.39 16.04
CA ASP A 24 0.46 9.48 14.94
C ASP A 24 1.68 8.56 14.73
N SER A 25 2.25 8.03 15.80
CA SER A 25 3.15 6.88 15.68
C SER A 25 2.26 5.66 15.36
N GLU A 26 1.85 5.52 14.10
CA GLU A 26 1.49 4.20 13.59
C GLU A 26 2.66 3.28 13.93
N GLY A 27 2.38 2.13 14.56
CA GLY A 27 3.39 1.13 14.86
C GLY A 27 4.08 0.67 13.56
N PHE A 28 5.08 -0.17 13.68
CA PHE A 28 5.73 -0.76 12.51
C PHE A 28 4.71 -1.53 11.65
N ILE A 29 4.70 -1.29 10.33
CA ILE A 29 3.67 -1.81 9.40
C ILE A 29 4.11 -3.12 8.76
N ILE A 30 3.28 -4.15 8.90
CA ILE A 30 3.42 -5.44 8.23
C ILE A 30 2.51 -5.46 7.01
N THR A 31 3.10 -5.53 5.80
CA THR A 31 2.35 -5.63 4.55
C THR A 31 2.54 -6.99 3.89
N ALA A 32 1.46 -7.73 3.67
CA ALA A 32 1.47 -9.01 2.97
C ALA A 32 1.52 -8.78 1.44
N HIS A 33 2.64 -9.14 0.80
CA HIS A 33 2.89 -8.96 -0.64
C HIS A 33 1.97 -9.85 -1.49
N ARG A 34 1.05 -9.26 -2.25
CA ARG A 34 -0.01 -9.94 -3.03
C ARG A 34 -0.86 -10.88 -2.18
N GLY A 35 -1.07 -10.51 -0.89
CA GLY A 35 -1.57 -11.39 0.14
C GLY A 35 -0.45 -12.23 0.78
N ALA A 36 -0.78 -13.31 1.49
CA ALA A 36 0.20 -14.24 2.06
C ALA A 36 0.74 -15.18 0.98
N SER A 37 1.51 -14.64 0.03
CA SER A 37 1.88 -15.31 -1.23
C SER A 37 2.88 -16.46 -1.06
N ALA A 38 3.54 -16.60 0.09
CA ALA A 38 4.34 -17.79 0.40
C ALA A 38 3.49 -19.05 0.65
N VAL A 39 2.21 -18.91 1.02
CA VAL A 39 1.34 -20.04 1.42
C VAL A 39 0.03 -20.13 0.64
N ALA A 40 -0.26 -19.16 -0.21
CA ALA A 40 -1.45 -19.13 -1.08
C ALA A 40 -1.12 -18.45 -2.42
N PRO A 41 -1.89 -18.73 -3.50
CA PRO A 41 -1.63 -18.13 -4.81
C PRO A 41 -1.79 -16.60 -4.75
N GLU A 42 -0.78 -15.89 -5.25
CA GLU A 42 -0.73 -14.42 -5.26
C GLU A 42 -1.98 -13.78 -5.86
N ASN A 43 -2.37 -12.61 -5.35
CA ASN A 43 -3.49 -11.83 -5.87
C ASN A 43 -4.84 -12.58 -5.94
N THR A 44 -5.08 -13.51 -5.00
CA THR A 44 -6.36 -14.23 -4.86
C THR A 44 -7.04 -13.95 -3.52
N LEU A 45 -8.36 -14.16 -3.44
CA LEU A 45 -9.10 -13.92 -2.20
C LEU A 45 -8.59 -14.79 -1.05
N ILE A 46 -8.17 -16.02 -1.32
CA ILE A 46 -7.61 -16.89 -0.30
C ILE A 46 -6.27 -16.36 0.24
N ALA A 47 -5.42 -15.74 -0.60
CA ALA A 47 -4.18 -15.15 -0.14
C ALA A 47 -4.42 -13.98 0.83
N TYR A 48 -5.43 -13.15 0.58
CA TYR A 48 -5.81 -12.06 1.49
C TYR A 48 -6.47 -12.57 2.76
N GLN A 49 -7.30 -13.61 2.67
CA GLN A 49 -7.84 -14.26 3.86
C GLN A 49 -6.71 -14.81 4.76
N LYS A 50 -5.67 -15.42 4.15
CA LYS A 50 -4.48 -15.89 4.89
C LYS A 50 -3.68 -14.75 5.49
N ALA A 51 -3.52 -13.63 4.79
CA ALA A 51 -2.84 -12.44 5.32
C ALA A 51 -3.55 -11.89 6.57
N ILE A 52 -4.88 -11.85 6.57
CA ILE A 52 -5.68 -11.49 7.75
C ILE A 52 -5.45 -12.46 8.91
N GLU A 53 -5.47 -13.77 8.64
CA GLU A 53 -5.25 -14.82 9.65
C GLU A 53 -3.85 -14.74 10.27
N MET A 54 -2.85 -14.28 9.51
CA MET A 54 -1.47 -14.07 9.94
C MET A 54 -1.23 -12.71 10.60
N GLY A 55 -2.25 -11.87 10.72
CA GLY A 55 -2.17 -10.58 11.42
C GLY A 55 -1.39 -9.51 10.67
N ALA A 56 -1.44 -9.48 9.34
CA ALA A 56 -0.90 -8.38 8.55
C ALA A 56 -1.76 -7.11 8.74
N ASP A 57 -1.10 -5.94 8.83
CA ASP A 57 -1.79 -4.64 8.92
C ASP A 57 -2.34 -4.23 7.56
N TYR A 58 -1.55 -4.48 6.51
CA TYR A 58 -1.90 -4.24 5.12
C TYR A 58 -1.69 -5.50 4.28
N ALA A 59 -2.43 -5.59 3.18
CA ALA A 59 -2.02 -6.42 2.06
C ALA A 59 -1.74 -5.53 0.85
N GLU A 60 -0.65 -5.83 0.18
CA GLU A 60 -0.35 -5.25 -1.13
C GLU A 60 -1.06 -6.06 -2.22
N LEU A 61 -1.45 -5.41 -3.29
CA LEU A 61 -2.09 -6.00 -4.46
C LEU A 61 -1.80 -5.21 -5.74
N ASP A 62 -1.81 -5.91 -6.87
CA ASP A 62 -1.56 -5.34 -8.20
C ASP A 62 -2.85 -5.21 -8.98
N VAL A 63 -3.23 -4.00 -9.41
CA VAL A 63 -4.42 -3.79 -10.21
C VAL A 63 -4.12 -3.55 -11.68
N ARG A 64 -4.97 -4.13 -12.54
CA ARG A 64 -5.01 -3.95 -13.99
C ARG A 64 -6.44 -3.80 -14.48
N GLN A 65 -6.59 -3.36 -15.72
CA GLN A 65 -7.89 -3.12 -16.33
C GLN A 65 -8.20 -4.14 -17.42
N THR A 66 -9.42 -4.69 -17.39
CA THR A 66 -9.96 -5.57 -18.42
C THR A 66 -10.40 -4.80 -19.67
N LYS A 67 -10.71 -5.53 -20.74
CA LYS A 67 -11.22 -4.99 -22.02
C LYS A 67 -12.49 -4.13 -21.86
N ASP A 68 -13.39 -4.53 -20.97
CA ASP A 68 -14.64 -3.82 -20.65
C ASP A 68 -14.50 -2.83 -19.48
N GLY A 69 -13.26 -2.67 -18.98
CA GLY A 69 -12.90 -1.61 -18.04
C GLY A 69 -13.05 -1.94 -16.58
N ALA A 70 -13.30 -3.19 -16.19
CA ALA A 70 -13.27 -3.63 -14.81
C ALA A 70 -11.84 -3.63 -14.25
N ILE A 71 -11.70 -3.39 -12.96
CA ILE A 71 -10.40 -3.42 -12.27
C ILE A 71 -10.23 -4.78 -11.59
N VAL A 72 -9.22 -5.51 -12.02
CA VAL A 72 -8.93 -6.88 -11.57
C VAL A 72 -7.53 -6.99 -11.02
N LEU A 73 -7.28 -8.03 -10.24
CA LEU A 73 -5.98 -8.27 -9.64
C LEU A 73 -5.12 -9.16 -10.54
N MET A 74 -3.99 -8.62 -10.98
CA MET A 74 -2.99 -9.35 -11.77
C MET A 74 -1.67 -8.59 -11.77
N HIS A 75 -0.58 -9.25 -11.38
CA HIS A 75 0.74 -8.63 -11.44
C HIS A 75 1.22 -8.44 -12.89
N ASP A 76 1.24 -9.50 -13.66
CA ASP A 76 1.76 -9.49 -15.01
C ASP A 76 0.78 -8.81 -15.99
N LYS A 77 1.30 -8.31 -17.11
CA LYS A 77 0.45 -7.84 -18.22
C LYS A 77 -0.36 -8.96 -18.84
N THR A 78 0.14 -10.21 -18.75
CA THR A 78 -0.51 -11.40 -19.31
C THR A 78 -1.07 -12.26 -18.19
N VAL A 79 -2.16 -12.95 -18.47
CA VAL A 79 -2.80 -13.87 -17.52
C VAL A 79 -2.08 -15.22 -17.42
N HIS A 80 -1.06 -15.49 -18.28
CA HIS A 80 -0.53 -16.83 -18.54
C HIS A 80 0.12 -17.49 -17.33
N ARG A 81 0.93 -16.77 -16.56
CA ARG A 81 1.71 -17.37 -15.46
C ARG A 81 0.83 -17.98 -14.38
N THR A 82 -0.25 -17.30 -14.04
CA THR A 82 -1.14 -17.72 -12.94
C THR A 82 -2.38 -18.49 -13.41
N THR A 83 -2.76 -18.42 -14.70
CA THR A 83 -3.96 -19.09 -15.19
C THR A 83 -3.69 -20.17 -16.25
N GLY A 84 -2.46 -20.23 -16.80
CA GLY A 84 -2.12 -21.11 -17.91
C GLY A 84 -2.67 -20.68 -19.28
N VAL A 85 -3.55 -19.68 -19.34
CA VAL A 85 -4.16 -19.20 -20.57
C VAL A 85 -3.32 -18.08 -21.19
N LYS A 86 -3.15 -18.05 -22.51
CA LYS A 86 -2.40 -16.98 -23.20
C LYS A 86 -3.29 -15.78 -23.49
N GLY A 87 -2.77 -14.57 -23.29
CA GLY A 87 -3.42 -13.30 -23.60
C GLY A 87 -3.03 -12.22 -22.59
N PHE A 88 -3.26 -10.98 -22.96
CA PHE A 88 -3.10 -9.84 -22.05
C PHE A 88 -4.38 -9.65 -21.24
N VAL A 89 -4.30 -9.03 -20.06
CA VAL A 89 -5.48 -8.76 -19.22
C VAL A 89 -6.55 -7.96 -19.98
N TRP A 90 -6.15 -6.97 -20.76
CA TRP A 90 -7.03 -6.13 -21.59
C TRP A 90 -7.59 -6.79 -22.85
N ASP A 91 -7.22 -8.06 -23.16
CA ASP A 91 -7.86 -8.84 -24.23
C ASP A 91 -9.17 -9.48 -23.78
N PHE A 92 -9.37 -9.62 -22.47
CA PHE A 92 -10.51 -10.30 -21.84
C PHE A 92 -11.49 -9.30 -21.21
N THR A 93 -12.77 -9.60 -21.31
CA THR A 93 -13.79 -9.01 -20.44
C THR A 93 -13.73 -9.58 -19.04
N LEU A 94 -14.36 -8.92 -18.06
CA LEU A 94 -14.46 -9.45 -16.71
C LEU A 94 -15.12 -10.85 -16.71
N GLU A 95 -16.20 -11.04 -17.47
CA GLU A 95 -16.88 -12.33 -17.57
C GLU A 95 -15.94 -13.45 -18.05
N GLU A 96 -15.12 -13.17 -19.07
CA GLU A 96 -14.15 -14.11 -19.60
C GLU A 96 -13.03 -14.41 -18.58
N LEU A 97 -12.49 -13.38 -17.87
CA LEU A 97 -11.51 -13.57 -16.82
C LEU A 97 -12.03 -14.38 -15.64
N LYS A 98 -13.29 -14.22 -15.27
CA LYS A 98 -13.93 -15.00 -14.20
C LYS A 98 -14.10 -16.49 -14.52
N GLN A 99 -13.94 -16.91 -15.79
CA GLN A 99 -13.88 -18.32 -16.17
C GLN A 99 -12.46 -18.92 -16.02
N LEU A 100 -11.43 -18.07 -15.83
CA LEU A 100 -10.07 -18.51 -15.58
C LEU A 100 -9.87 -18.78 -14.08
N GLU A 101 -9.04 -19.76 -13.77
CA GLU A 101 -8.65 -20.01 -12.39
C GLU A 101 -7.17 -19.63 -12.16
N ALA A 102 -6.90 -19.02 -11.04
CA ALA A 102 -5.58 -18.48 -10.69
C ALA A 102 -4.91 -19.21 -9.51
N GLY A 103 -5.37 -20.43 -9.20
CA GLY A 103 -4.90 -21.17 -8.02
C GLY A 103 -4.08 -22.43 -8.30
N SER A 104 -4.42 -23.23 -9.32
CA SER A 104 -3.81 -24.55 -9.57
C SER A 104 -2.31 -24.50 -9.83
N TRP A 105 -1.76 -23.40 -10.33
CA TRP A 105 -0.31 -23.23 -10.53
C TRP A 105 0.46 -23.26 -9.21
N PHE A 106 -0.18 -22.82 -8.12
CA PHE A 106 0.40 -22.82 -6.79
C PHE A 106 0.26 -24.21 -6.11
N GLY A 107 -0.89 -24.86 -6.31
CA GLY A 107 -1.14 -26.19 -5.77
C GLY A 107 -2.57 -26.66 -5.96
N GLU A 108 -2.78 -27.97 -6.04
CA GLU A 108 -4.10 -28.60 -6.25
C GLU A 108 -5.17 -28.18 -5.23
N GLY A 109 -4.76 -27.83 -3.99
CA GLY A 109 -5.69 -27.36 -2.95
C GLY A 109 -6.32 -26.01 -3.25
N PHE A 110 -5.80 -25.27 -4.24
CA PHE A 110 -6.28 -23.95 -4.65
C PHE A 110 -6.96 -23.97 -6.01
N ARG A 111 -7.24 -25.15 -6.55
CA ARG A 111 -7.96 -25.29 -7.82
C ARG A 111 -9.31 -24.59 -7.75
N GLY A 112 -9.59 -23.79 -8.77
CA GLY A 112 -10.84 -23.06 -8.89
C GLY A 112 -10.84 -21.68 -8.25
N GLU A 113 -9.72 -21.20 -7.69
CA GLU A 113 -9.61 -19.81 -7.23
C GLU A 113 -9.74 -18.86 -8.43
N PRO A 114 -10.75 -17.97 -8.46
CA PRO A 114 -10.92 -17.05 -9.58
C PRO A 114 -9.96 -15.87 -9.52
N VAL A 115 -9.76 -15.18 -10.63
CA VAL A 115 -9.14 -13.85 -10.65
C VAL A 115 -10.09 -12.86 -9.96
N PRO A 116 -9.71 -12.18 -8.86
CA PRO A 116 -10.58 -11.25 -8.15
C PRO A 116 -10.68 -9.89 -8.84
N THR A 117 -11.76 -9.15 -8.54
CA THR A 117 -11.82 -7.71 -8.77
C THR A 117 -11.34 -6.94 -7.53
N LEU A 118 -11.03 -5.65 -7.70
CA LEU A 118 -10.66 -4.79 -6.59
C LEU A 118 -11.81 -4.68 -5.56
N GLU A 119 -13.05 -4.57 -6.01
CA GLU A 119 -14.22 -4.50 -5.13
C GLU A 119 -14.39 -5.77 -4.28
N GLU A 120 -14.14 -6.94 -4.86
CA GLU A 120 -14.22 -8.22 -4.12
C GLU A 120 -13.18 -8.27 -2.99
N VAL A 121 -11.95 -7.80 -3.24
CA VAL A 121 -10.91 -7.76 -2.21
C VAL A 121 -11.23 -6.71 -1.15
N ILE A 122 -11.64 -5.50 -1.53
CA ILE A 122 -12.04 -4.47 -0.57
C ILE A 122 -13.14 -5.00 0.38
N ARG A 123 -14.17 -5.64 -0.15
CA ARG A 123 -15.25 -6.22 0.67
C ARG A 123 -14.78 -7.32 1.60
N LEU A 124 -13.80 -8.11 1.16
CA LEU A 124 -13.19 -9.16 1.99
C LEU A 124 -12.42 -8.58 3.17
N VAL A 125 -11.62 -7.52 2.95
CA VAL A 125 -10.69 -6.99 3.96
C VAL A 125 -11.28 -5.87 4.81
N LYS A 126 -12.36 -5.23 4.40
CA LYS A 126 -12.94 -4.05 5.05
C LYS A 126 -13.19 -4.28 6.55
N GLY A 127 -12.62 -3.38 7.38
CA GLY A 127 -12.69 -3.46 8.84
C GLY A 127 -11.78 -4.53 9.47
N ARG A 128 -10.91 -5.19 8.69
CA ARG A 128 -10.00 -6.23 9.18
C ARG A 128 -8.53 -6.00 8.80
N MET A 129 -8.28 -5.40 7.65
CA MET A 129 -6.95 -5.16 7.11
C MET A 129 -7.04 -4.01 6.11
N LYS A 130 -5.99 -3.21 5.98
CA LYS A 130 -5.88 -2.14 4.98
C LYS A 130 -5.25 -2.66 3.69
N LEU A 131 -5.25 -1.85 2.62
CA LEU A 131 -4.69 -2.22 1.33
C LEU A 131 -3.61 -1.23 0.86
N ASN A 132 -2.52 -1.78 0.31
CA ASN A 132 -1.58 -1.07 -0.54
C ASN A 132 -1.87 -1.46 -2.00
N ILE A 133 -2.52 -0.56 -2.74
CA ILE A 133 -2.99 -0.82 -4.11
C ILE A 133 -1.94 -0.33 -5.10
N GLU A 134 -1.15 -1.26 -5.65
CA GLU A 134 -0.22 -0.94 -6.72
C GLU A 134 -0.95 -0.83 -8.07
N VAL A 135 -0.94 0.36 -8.65
CA VAL A 135 -1.53 0.61 -9.97
C VAL A 135 -0.49 0.38 -11.05
N LYS A 136 -0.64 -0.72 -11.79
CA LYS A 136 0.18 -1.04 -12.96
C LYS A 136 -0.29 -0.22 -14.16
N ILE A 137 0.66 0.31 -14.93
CA ILE A 137 0.35 1.19 -16.06
C ILE A 137 0.65 0.53 -17.40
N SER A 138 -0.27 0.74 -18.34
CA SER A 138 -0.12 0.42 -19.76
C SER A 138 -0.96 1.39 -20.59
N GLU A 139 -0.52 1.67 -21.82
CA GLU A 139 -1.30 2.45 -22.80
C GLU A 139 -2.66 1.81 -23.15
N ASN A 140 -2.80 0.49 -22.88
CA ASN A 140 -4.01 -0.27 -23.12
C ASN A 140 -5.01 -0.23 -21.94
N GLU A 141 -4.69 0.50 -20.87
CA GLU A 141 -5.49 0.60 -19.63
C GLU A 141 -5.92 2.06 -19.34
N PRO A 142 -6.64 2.71 -20.29
CA PRO A 142 -6.93 4.14 -20.20
C PRO A 142 -7.86 4.46 -19.02
N GLY A 143 -7.51 5.51 -18.27
CA GLY A 143 -8.33 6.00 -17.16
C GLY A 143 -8.35 5.11 -15.92
N ILE A 144 -7.42 4.17 -15.79
CA ILE A 144 -7.35 3.25 -14.63
C ILE A 144 -7.31 4.01 -13.30
N ALA A 145 -6.60 5.13 -13.22
CA ALA A 145 -6.50 5.92 -12.00
C ALA A 145 -7.88 6.41 -11.51
N GLN A 146 -8.69 6.99 -12.40
CA GLN A 146 -10.03 7.44 -12.04
C GLN A 146 -10.93 6.28 -11.60
N LYS A 147 -10.85 5.14 -12.28
CA LYS A 147 -11.66 3.95 -11.93
C LYS A 147 -11.28 3.37 -10.55
N VAL A 148 -9.99 3.33 -10.22
CA VAL A 148 -9.54 2.92 -8.89
C VAL A 148 -10.08 3.88 -7.82
N VAL A 149 -10.00 5.19 -8.04
CA VAL A 149 -10.57 6.20 -7.12
C VAL A 149 -12.07 6.01 -6.95
N ASP A 150 -12.81 5.79 -8.06
CA ASP A 150 -14.27 5.60 -8.02
C ASP A 150 -14.65 4.35 -7.23
N ILE A 151 -13.91 3.24 -7.38
CA ILE A 151 -14.13 2.00 -6.62
C ILE A 151 -13.84 2.22 -5.13
N VAL A 152 -12.67 2.77 -4.80
CA VAL A 152 -12.26 3.02 -3.39
C VAL A 152 -13.28 3.90 -2.67
N ARG A 153 -13.80 4.94 -3.35
CA ARG A 153 -14.83 5.83 -2.81
C ARG A 153 -16.20 5.17 -2.71
N SER A 154 -16.62 4.40 -3.72
CA SER A 154 -17.93 3.73 -3.71
C SER A 154 -18.00 2.64 -2.63
N GLU A 155 -16.89 2.02 -2.30
CA GLU A 155 -16.79 1.03 -1.21
C GLU A 155 -16.49 1.68 0.16
N ASP A 156 -16.43 3.03 0.26
CA ASP A 156 -16.08 3.75 1.49
C ASP A 156 -14.80 3.20 2.13
N PHE A 157 -13.71 3.17 1.33
CA PHE A 157 -12.43 2.56 1.71
C PHE A 157 -11.23 3.53 1.63
N SER A 158 -11.47 4.82 1.37
CA SER A 158 -10.45 5.85 1.16
C SER A 158 -9.46 6.02 2.33
N LYS A 159 -9.88 5.73 3.56
CA LYS A 159 -9.04 5.84 4.77
C LYS A 159 -8.26 4.57 5.08
N ASP A 160 -8.56 3.49 4.39
CA ASP A 160 -8.01 2.16 4.64
C ASP A 160 -7.18 1.66 3.46
N CYS A 161 -6.74 2.57 2.56
CA CYS A 161 -5.85 2.22 1.47
C CYS A 161 -4.77 3.28 1.21
N ILE A 162 -3.69 2.79 0.62
CA ILE A 162 -2.59 3.55 0.04
C ILE A 162 -2.58 3.22 -1.45
N ILE A 163 -2.32 4.22 -2.30
CA ILE A 163 -2.15 4.01 -3.74
C ILE A 163 -0.67 4.11 -4.09
N THR A 164 -0.13 3.08 -4.70
CA THR A 164 1.28 3.06 -5.09
C THR A 164 1.45 2.81 -6.59
N SER A 165 2.56 3.26 -7.15
CA SER A 165 2.95 2.97 -8.54
C SER A 165 4.45 3.16 -8.74
N PHE A 166 5.03 2.42 -9.70
CA PHE A 166 6.37 2.70 -10.24
C PHE A 166 6.39 3.94 -11.16
N ASP A 167 5.24 4.33 -11.69
CA ASP A 167 5.13 5.47 -12.58
C ASP A 167 4.82 6.76 -11.80
N MET A 168 5.79 7.65 -11.72
CA MET A 168 5.69 8.93 -11.00
C MET A 168 4.53 9.80 -11.52
N GLU A 169 4.24 9.79 -12.82
CA GLU A 169 3.14 10.58 -13.38
C GLU A 169 1.78 10.01 -12.96
N THR A 170 1.69 8.71 -12.76
CA THR A 170 0.50 8.07 -12.19
C THR A 170 0.30 8.50 -10.74
N VAL A 171 1.35 8.50 -9.91
CA VAL A 171 1.24 9.00 -8.51
C VAL A 171 0.81 10.46 -8.49
N LYS A 172 1.39 11.34 -9.32
CA LYS A 172 0.96 12.74 -9.45
C LYS A 172 -0.50 12.87 -9.91
N THR A 173 -0.95 11.98 -10.79
CA THR A 173 -2.34 11.94 -11.22
C THR A 173 -3.27 11.67 -10.04
N PHE A 174 -2.97 10.66 -9.20
CA PHE A 174 -3.75 10.37 -8.00
C PHE A 174 -3.78 11.56 -7.04
N ASN A 175 -2.64 12.20 -6.78
CA ASN A 175 -2.56 13.41 -5.94
C ASN A 175 -3.42 14.56 -6.47
N SER A 176 -3.60 14.64 -7.79
CA SER A 176 -4.45 15.66 -8.43
C SER A 176 -5.94 15.36 -8.35
N ILE A 177 -6.36 14.09 -8.59
CA ILE A 177 -7.78 13.71 -8.67
C ILE A 177 -8.35 13.25 -7.32
N ALA A 178 -7.50 12.83 -6.41
CA ALA A 178 -7.87 12.32 -5.08
C ALA A 178 -6.83 12.70 -4.01
N PRO A 179 -6.66 14.00 -3.69
CA PRO A 179 -5.64 14.48 -2.76
C PRO A 179 -5.87 14.04 -1.30
N ASP A 180 -7.00 13.39 -1.03
CA ASP A 180 -7.38 12.78 0.24
C ASP A 180 -6.87 11.34 0.40
N LEU A 181 -6.31 10.74 -0.65
CA LEU A 181 -5.71 9.41 -0.60
C LEU A 181 -4.20 9.51 -0.34
N GLU A 182 -3.71 8.67 0.55
CA GLU A 182 -2.27 8.50 0.79
C GLU A 182 -1.62 7.82 -0.43
N THR A 183 -0.48 8.34 -0.89
CA THR A 183 0.18 7.84 -2.09
C THR A 183 1.63 7.47 -1.84
N GLY A 184 2.16 6.52 -2.62
CA GLY A 184 3.54 6.09 -2.55
C GLY A 184 4.18 5.89 -3.93
N LEU A 185 5.46 6.25 -4.04
CA LEU A 185 6.27 5.99 -5.21
C LEU A 185 7.09 4.71 -5.01
N ILE A 186 6.98 3.78 -5.96
CA ILE A 186 7.76 2.52 -5.94
C ILE A 186 8.99 2.67 -6.83
N PHE A 187 10.14 2.15 -6.37
CA PHE A 187 11.36 2.09 -7.18
C PHE A 187 12.24 0.90 -6.81
N GLU A 188 12.91 0.32 -7.82
CA GLU A 188 13.57 -0.97 -7.72
C GLU A 188 15.10 -0.90 -7.77
N LYS A 189 15.67 0.04 -8.52
CA LYS A 189 17.11 0.05 -8.82
C LYS A 189 17.77 1.31 -8.28
N GLU A 190 17.92 2.30 -9.15
CA GLU A 190 18.49 3.58 -8.80
C GLU A 190 17.37 4.57 -8.47
N TYR A 191 17.65 5.47 -7.55
CA TYR A 191 16.76 6.60 -7.29
C TYR A 191 17.51 7.92 -7.46
N ARG A 192 16.80 8.93 -7.92
CA ARG A 192 17.27 10.30 -7.97
C ARG A 192 16.81 11.03 -6.71
N SER A 193 17.48 12.13 -6.37
CA SER A 193 17.12 12.93 -5.20
C SER A 193 15.69 13.47 -5.24
N ASP A 194 15.10 13.62 -6.44
CA ASP A 194 13.73 14.10 -6.63
C ASP A 194 12.65 13.16 -6.05
N VAL A 195 12.97 11.88 -5.76
CA VAL A 195 12.04 10.98 -5.05
C VAL A 195 11.70 11.47 -3.64
N PHE A 196 12.60 12.22 -2.99
CA PHE A 196 12.37 12.79 -1.68
C PHE A 196 11.54 14.10 -1.71
N GLU A 197 11.44 14.76 -2.87
CA GLU A 197 10.83 16.07 -3.04
C GLU A 197 9.38 16.02 -3.55
N GLY A 198 8.93 14.85 -4.04
CA GLY A 198 7.60 14.69 -4.62
C GLY A 198 6.46 14.79 -3.61
N ALA A 199 5.22 14.93 -4.10
CA ALA A 199 4.03 15.10 -3.28
C ALA A 199 3.45 13.77 -2.75
N TRP A 200 4.10 12.64 -2.93
CA TRP A 200 3.73 11.37 -2.32
C TRP A 200 4.18 11.30 -0.87
N ASP A 201 3.51 10.47 -0.08
CA ASP A 201 3.71 10.33 1.36
C ASP A 201 4.73 9.23 1.69
N ILE A 202 4.81 8.21 0.82
CA ILE A 202 5.54 6.96 1.08
C ILE A 202 6.57 6.70 -0.01
N LEU A 203 7.76 6.27 0.39
CA LEU A 203 8.79 5.71 -0.47
C LEU A 203 8.76 4.18 -0.35
N CYS A 204 8.31 3.51 -1.42
CA CYS A 204 8.28 2.05 -1.50
C CYS A 204 9.55 1.56 -2.22
N SER A 205 10.60 1.28 -1.48
CA SER A 205 11.92 0.97 -2.04
C SER A 205 12.23 -0.52 -2.05
N ASN A 206 12.95 -0.98 -3.09
CA ASN A 206 13.69 -2.23 -2.97
C ASN A 206 14.62 -2.14 -1.75
N PHE A 207 14.60 -3.17 -0.90
CA PHE A 207 15.34 -3.18 0.38
C PHE A 207 16.86 -3.05 0.23
N GLU A 208 17.43 -3.46 -0.91
CA GLU A 208 18.87 -3.36 -1.20
C GLU A 208 19.35 -1.91 -1.34
N LEU A 209 18.45 -0.98 -1.64
CA LEU A 209 18.74 0.44 -1.77
C LEU A 209 18.74 1.19 -0.43
N VAL A 210 18.26 0.54 0.64
CA VAL A 210 18.00 1.20 1.91
C VAL A 210 19.18 1.03 2.86
N ASP A 211 19.85 2.16 3.12
CA ASP A 211 20.88 2.33 4.12
C ASP A 211 20.54 3.47 5.10
N ALA A 212 21.41 3.73 6.06
CA ALA A 212 21.19 4.79 7.06
C ALA A 212 21.06 6.19 6.43
N GLY A 213 21.75 6.44 5.30
CA GLY A 213 21.67 7.70 4.57
C GLY A 213 20.30 7.87 3.92
N PHE A 214 19.78 6.81 3.27
CA PHE A 214 18.45 6.80 2.70
C PHE A 214 17.38 7.09 3.75
N VAL A 215 17.44 6.38 4.90
CA VAL A 215 16.49 6.56 6.00
C VAL A 215 16.52 7.99 6.55
N GLN A 216 17.73 8.56 6.70
CA GLN A 216 17.89 9.94 7.15
C GLN A 216 17.21 10.92 6.17
N PHE A 217 17.51 10.84 4.87
CA PHE A 217 16.93 11.74 3.86
C PHE A 217 15.40 11.62 3.77
N ALA A 218 14.87 10.40 3.84
CA ALA A 218 13.43 10.17 3.84
C ALA A 218 12.75 10.85 5.05
N LYS A 219 13.28 10.66 6.25
CA LYS A 219 12.78 11.27 7.49
C LYS A 219 12.87 12.80 7.46
N GLU A 220 13.99 13.37 6.98
CA GLU A 220 14.16 14.81 6.81
C GLU A 220 13.14 15.40 5.82
N SER A 221 12.72 14.60 4.83
CA SER A 221 11.70 14.98 3.84
C SER A 221 10.26 14.65 4.28
N GLY A 222 10.07 14.11 5.49
CA GLY A 222 8.77 13.76 6.04
C GLY A 222 8.10 12.57 5.33
N LYS A 223 8.90 11.65 4.76
CA LYS A 223 8.41 10.46 4.04
C LYS A 223 8.45 9.22 4.92
N LYS A 224 7.41 8.39 4.83
CA LYS A 224 7.44 7.02 5.35
C LYS A 224 8.24 6.12 4.38
N ILE A 225 8.84 5.07 4.90
CA ILE A 225 9.66 4.12 4.15
C ILE A 225 9.06 2.73 4.29
N TYR A 226 8.53 2.18 3.18
CA TYR A 226 8.14 0.78 3.08
C TYR A 226 9.09 0.05 2.15
N VAL A 227 9.57 -1.11 2.57
CA VAL A 227 10.59 -1.85 1.82
C VAL A 227 10.07 -3.18 1.33
N TRP A 228 10.44 -3.61 0.11
CA TRP A 228 9.95 -4.80 -0.58
C TRP A 228 11.04 -5.53 -1.35
N THR A 229 10.93 -6.81 -1.66
CA THR A 229 10.16 -7.81 -0.93
C THR A 229 11.12 -8.52 -0.01
N VAL A 230 10.87 -8.51 1.29
CA VAL A 230 11.80 -9.00 2.31
C VAL A 230 11.27 -10.28 2.93
N ASN A 231 11.95 -11.40 2.68
CA ASN A 231 11.53 -12.73 3.12
C ASN A 231 12.52 -13.40 4.07
N GLU A 232 13.71 -12.79 4.26
CA GLU A 232 14.77 -13.34 5.09
C GLU A 232 14.79 -12.66 6.45
N ARG A 233 14.85 -13.46 7.52
CA ARG A 233 14.81 -13.00 8.91
C ARG A 233 15.91 -11.99 9.23
N GLU A 234 17.15 -12.25 8.82
CA GLU A 234 18.29 -11.38 9.08
C GLU A 234 18.10 -10.02 8.42
N GLU A 235 17.49 -10.00 7.25
CA GLU A 235 17.21 -8.77 6.51
C GLU A 235 16.06 -7.98 7.14
N MET A 236 15.02 -8.66 7.64
CA MET A 236 13.96 -8.03 8.43
C MET A 236 14.54 -7.31 9.66
N LEU A 237 15.39 -7.98 10.43
CA LEU A 237 16.05 -7.40 11.61
C LEU A 237 16.90 -6.18 11.25
N ARG A 238 17.72 -6.26 10.17
CA ARG A 238 18.55 -5.14 9.69
C ARG A 238 17.71 -3.91 9.37
N LEU A 239 16.59 -4.10 8.66
CA LEU A 239 15.73 -3.00 8.21
C LEU A 239 14.93 -2.39 9.37
N ILE A 240 14.49 -3.20 10.32
CA ILE A 240 13.86 -2.73 11.57
C ILE A 240 14.85 -1.86 12.36
N ASP A 241 16.11 -2.31 12.51
CA ASP A 241 17.16 -1.57 13.22
C ASP A 241 17.53 -0.26 12.51
N LEU A 242 17.49 -0.24 11.16
CA LEU A 242 17.67 0.98 10.38
C LEU A 242 16.53 1.98 10.58
N GLY A 243 15.36 1.53 11.05
CA GLY A 243 14.21 2.36 11.35
C GLY A 243 13.37 2.71 10.12
N VAL A 244 13.12 1.73 9.22
CA VAL A 244 12.06 1.81 8.21
C VAL A 244 10.69 1.73 8.89
N ASP A 245 9.65 2.24 8.25
CA ASP A 245 8.30 2.32 8.83
C ASP A 245 7.48 1.05 8.57
N GLY A 246 7.86 0.25 7.56
CA GLY A 246 7.17 -1.00 7.26
C GLY A 246 7.92 -1.89 6.28
N ILE A 247 7.55 -3.17 6.30
CA ILE A 247 8.09 -4.21 5.41
C ILE A 247 6.96 -4.88 4.64
N ILE A 248 7.16 -5.04 3.33
CA ILE A 248 6.31 -5.80 2.41
C ILE A 248 6.97 -7.17 2.22
N THR A 249 6.27 -8.24 2.57
CA THR A 249 6.80 -9.62 2.62
C THR A 249 5.79 -10.64 2.12
N ASP A 250 6.28 -11.75 1.54
CA ASP A 250 5.45 -12.92 1.22
C ASP A 250 5.08 -13.73 2.49
N MET A 251 5.79 -13.46 3.62
CA MET A 251 5.74 -14.23 4.87
C MET A 251 5.38 -13.35 6.07
N PRO A 252 4.14 -12.81 6.16
CA PRO A 252 3.75 -11.89 7.23
C PRO A 252 3.81 -12.52 8.63
N ASP A 253 3.62 -13.83 8.76
CA ASP A 253 3.77 -14.57 10.01
C ASP A 253 5.22 -14.61 10.51
N LEU A 254 6.21 -14.75 9.60
CA LEU A 254 7.62 -14.65 9.95
C LEU A 254 7.94 -13.24 10.47
N LEU A 255 7.49 -12.19 9.77
CA LEU A 255 7.74 -10.82 10.19
C LEU A 255 7.09 -10.50 11.55
N ASN A 256 5.88 -10.99 11.80
CA ASN A 256 5.24 -10.92 13.11
C ASN A 256 6.09 -11.55 14.21
N SER A 257 6.66 -12.74 13.93
CA SER A 257 7.56 -13.42 14.88
C SER A 257 8.81 -12.61 15.18
N VAL A 258 9.40 -12.01 14.13
CA VAL A 258 10.62 -11.15 14.26
C VAL A 258 10.32 -9.92 15.12
N LEU A 259 9.20 -9.25 14.87
CA LEU A 259 8.81 -8.05 15.64
C LEU A 259 8.55 -8.38 17.12
N ALA A 260 7.95 -9.54 17.41
CA ALA A 260 7.71 -9.96 18.80
C ALA A 260 9.00 -10.24 19.59
N GLU A 261 10.13 -10.44 18.92
CA GLU A 261 11.42 -10.68 19.58
C GLU A 261 12.21 -9.39 19.87
N VAL A 262 11.93 -8.29 19.13
CA VAL A 262 12.65 -7.02 19.24
C VAL A 262 11.90 -5.94 20.01
N GLN A 263 10.64 -6.19 20.38
CA GLN A 263 9.81 -5.37 21.28
C GLN A 263 9.95 -5.84 22.74
#